data_5e62a05eda0e01e0dd3b5fe447ce37f0
#
_entry.id   5e62a05eda0e01e0dd3b5fe447ce37f0
#
_cell.length_a   1.000
_cell.length_b   1.000
_cell.length_c   1.000
_cell.angle_alpha   90.00
_cell.angle_beta   90.00
_cell.angle_gamma   90.00
#
_symmetry.space_group_name_H-M   'P 1'
#
loop_
_entity.id
_entity.type
_entity.pdbx_description
1 polymer ?
#
loop_
_entity_poly.entity_id
_entity_poly.type
_entity_poly.pdbx_seq_one_letter_code
_entity_poly.pdbx_strand_id
1 'polypeptide(L)'
;MNTIVNGLQWGDEGKGKIVDYLTEDADVVVRGQGGNNAGHTVIVGTSKYILHLVPSGILWESKQNVIGNGVVLDPIGLVKEIETLEDQGVTITPENLLISDRAHVVLPYHCDLDAAQEQARGKFSIGTTRRGIGPAYSDKATRNGLRMADLLNPELARDLISVRLEDANFTLKRHGMTSHETAVVIDSIEGALDRLRPHVTNTIPTLHEAWRDGKSIVFEGAQGTFLDIDFGTYPFVTSSNTTSGGACTGSGLPPIAIDRVIGVCKAIPPGSAKAPTSQRTRSFQTICTAWVGNLEQPQDEKDGVGGWIACFSALPQWSMG
;
A
#
# COMPACT_ATOMS: atom_id res chain seq x y z
N MET A 1 -19.28 5.98 -8.56
CA MET A 1 -18.14 6.86 -8.97
C MET A 1 -16.86 6.31 -8.38
N ASN A 2 -15.82 6.11 -9.21
CA ASN A 2 -14.56 5.50 -8.80
C ASN A 2 -13.49 6.57 -8.57
N THR A 3 -13.03 6.67 -7.33
CA THR A 3 -12.13 7.76 -6.89
C THR A 3 -10.81 7.20 -6.38
N ILE A 4 -9.69 7.70 -6.90
CA ILE A 4 -8.36 7.42 -6.35
C ILE A 4 -7.95 8.56 -5.42
N VAL A 5 -7.46 8.22 -4.21
CA VAL A 5 -6.92 9.17 -3.24
C VAL A 5 -5.42 8.94 -3.08
N ASN A 6 -4.61 9.87 -3.59
CA ASN A 6 -3.15 9.80 -3.52
C ASN A 6 -2.57 10.89 -2.62
N GLY A 7 -1.46 10.58 -1.94
CA GLY A 7 -0.61 11.58 -1.32
C GLY A 7 0.26 12.29 -2.36
N LEU A 8 0.39 13.61 -2.27
CA LEU A 8 1.24 14.39 -3.17
C LEU A 8 2.64 14.65 -2.62
N GLN A 9 2.93 14.22 -1.40
CA GLN A 9 4.20 14.45 -0.72
C GLN A 9 4.88 13.11 -0.32
N TRP A 10 5.23 12.95 0.96
CA TRP A 10 6.00 11.81 1.47
C TRP A 10 5.19 10.82 2.33
N GLY A 11 3.86 10.86 2.27
CA GLY A 11 3.00 9.86 2.91
C GLY A 11 2.21 10.34 4.14
N ASP A 12 2.61 11.43 4.78
CA ASP A 12 1.98 11.95 6.02
C ASP A 12 0.99 13.09 5.77
N GLU A 13 0.33 13.10 4.62
CA GLU A 13 -0.57 14.19 4.21
C GLU A 13 -1.93 14.17 4.93
N GLY A 14 -2.26 13.06 5.59
CA GLY A 14 -3.56 12.89 6.22
C GLY A 14 -4.61 12.27 5.30
N LYS A 15 -4.16 11.54 4.26
CA LYS A 15 -5.06 10.81 3.31
C LYS A 15 -6.12 9.98 4.00
N GLY A 16 -5.79 9.33 5.12
CA GLY A 16 -6.73 8.48 5.85
C GLY A 16 -8.04 9.17 6.20
N LYS A 17 -8.01 10.47 6.54
CA LYS A 17 -9.22 11.25 6.83
C LYS A 17 -10.08 11.48 5.58
N ILE A 18 -9.43 11.70 4.43
CA ILE A 18 -10.14 11.90 3.15
C ILE A 18 -10.71 10.58 2.65
N VAL A 19 -9.96 9.49 2.78
CA VAL A 19 -10.44 8.15 2.45
C VAL A 19 -11.62 7.78 3.34
N ASP A 20 -11.52 7.96 4.65
CA ASP A 20 -12.59 7.69 5.60
C ASP A 20 -13.86 8.46 5.26
N TYR A 21 -13.75 9.77 4.99
CA TYR A 21 -14.88 10.61 4.55
C TYR A 21 -15.53 10.09 3.26
N LEU A 22 -14.74 9.70 2.26
CA LEU A 22 -15.24 9.20 0.98
C LEU A 22 -15.80 7.77 1.09
N THR A 23 -15.38 7.03 2.10
CA THR A 23 -15.83 5.65 2.33
C THR A 23 -17.31 5.60 2.74
N GLU A 24 -17.86 6.67 3.33
CA GLU A 24 -19.28 6.75 3.65
C GLU A 24 -20.16 6.43 2.45
N ASP A 25 -19.82 6.99 1.28
CA ASP A 25 -20.56 6.83 0.02
C ASP A 25 -20.00 5.73 -0.90
N ALA A 26 -18.97 5.02 -0.48
CA ALA A 26 -18.36 3.97 -1.28
C ALA A 26 -18.99 2.60 -1.00
N ASP A 27 -19.00 1.71 -1.99
CA ASP A 27 -19.36 0.30 -1.84
C ASP A 27 -18.11 -0.56 -1.59
N VAL A 28 -16.98 -0.16 -2.20
CA VAL A 28 -15.72 -0.92 -2.17
C VAL A 28 -14.55 -0.01 -1.87
N VAL A 29 -13.66 -0.43 -0.97
CA VAL A 29 -12.37 0.24 -0.70
C VAL A 29 -11.22 -0.67 -1.10
N VAL A 30 -10.33 -0.16 -1.95
CA VAL A 30 -9.24 -0.96 -2.55
C VAL A 30 -7.89 -0.39 -2.16
N ARG A 31 -7.01 -1.23 -1.65
CA ARG A 31 -5.59 -0.95 -1.51
C ARG A 31 -4.83 -1.62 -2.65
N GLY A 32 -4.31 -0.82 -3.59
CA GLY A 32 -3.71 -1.34 -4.83
C GLY A 32 -2.20 -1.48 -4.79
N GLN A 33 -1.48 -0.93 -3.79
CA GLN A 33 -0.02 -0.93 -3.77
C GLN A 33 0.57 -0.75 -2.36
N GLY A 34 1.90 -0.88 -2.23
CA GLY A 34 2.60 -0.79 -0.96
C GLY A 34 2.59 -2.11 -0.20
N GLY A 35 2.78 -2.03 1.09
CA GLY A 35 2.79 -3.16 2.01
C GLY A 35 2.56 -2.67 3.45
N ASN A 36 2.99 -3.45 4.43
CA ASN A 36 2.87 -3.10 5.86
C ASN A 36 3.83 -1.96 6.31
N ASN A 37 4.61 -1.38 5.39
CA ASN A 37 5.43 -0.18 5.64
C ASN A 37 4.63 1.13 5.68
N ALA A 38 3.37 1.13 5.23
CA ALA A 38 2.45 2.25 5.42
C ALA A 38 1.69 2.07 6.73
N GLY A 39 1.27 3.17 7.34
CA GLY A 39 0.40 3.15 8.51
C GLY A 39 -0.59 4.31 8.43
N HIS A 40 -1.88 4.00 8.50
CA HIS A 40 -2.94 4.99 8.60
C HIS A 40 -3.54 4.97 10.00
N THR A 41 -3.66 6.12 10.62
CA THR A 41 -4.41 6.25 11.87
C THR A 41 -5.79 6.82 11.55
N VAL A 42 -6.83 6.08 11.90
CA VAL A 42 -8.23 6.48 11.80
C VAL A 42 -8.79 6.61 13.20
N ILE A 43 -9.55 7.67 13.46
CA ILE A 43 -10.21 7.90 14.74
C ILE A 43 -11.71 7.89 14.49
N VAL A 44 -12.41 6.93 15.11
CA VAL A 44 -13.87 6.82 15.05
C VAL A 44 -14.41 7.02 16.47
N GLY A 45 -15.09 8.13 16.70
CA GLY A 45 -15.50 8.51 18.05
C GLY A 45 -14.31 8.69 18.99
N THR A 46 -14.21 7.86 20.04
CA THR A 46 -13.08 7.83 20.98
C THR A 46 -12.03 6.76 20.67
N SER A 47 -12.31 5.87 19.73
CA SER A 47 -11.46 4.74 19.39
C SER A 47 -10.44 5.12 18.31
N LYS A 48 -9.21 4.66 18.50
CA LYS A 48 -8.10 4.87 17.57
C LYS A 48 -7.71 3.54 16.94
N TYR A 49 -7.78 3.49 15.60
CA TYR A 49 -7.39 2.34 14.80
C TYR A 49 -6.10 2.64 14.03
N ILE A 50 -5.19 1.68 13.98
CA ILE A 50 -3.93 1.80 13.22
C ILE A 50 -3.95 0.70 12.16
N LEU A 51 -4.10 1.11 10.90
CA LEU A 51 -4.20 0.22 9.75
C LEU A 51 -2.90 0.24 8.95
N HIS A 52 -2.43 -0.94 8.56
CA HIS A 52 -1.20 -1.11 7.77
C HIS A 52 -1.47 -1.73 6.40
N LEU A 53 -2.12 -2.90 6.35
CA LEU A 53 -2.46 -3.65 5.14
C LEU A 53 -3.96 -3.63 4.86
N VAL A 54 -4.76 -3.69 5.91
CA VAL A 54 -6.22 -3.69 5.80
C VAL A 54 -6.69 -2.33 5.31
N PRO A 55 -7.52 -2.25 4.25
CA PRO A 55 -8.10 -0.98 3.80
C PRO A 55 -8.99 -0.34 4.88
N SER A 56 -9.01 0.99 4.94
CA SER A 56 -9.73 1.73 6.00
C SER A 56 -11.25 1.54 5.97
N GLY A 57 -11.81 1.11 4.84
CA GLY A 57 -13.23 0.78 4.74
C GLY A 57 -13.68 -0.37 5.64
N ILE A 58 -12.76 -1.14 6.22
CA ILE A 58 -13.10 -2.23 7.16
C ILE A 58 -13.79 -1.73 8.43
N LEU A 59 -13.60 -0.45 8.78
CA LEU A 59 -14.22 0.19 9.93
C LEU A 59 -15.68 0.59 9.68
N TRP A 60 -16.18 0.43 8.47
CA TRP A 60 -17.54 0.74 8.06
C TRP A 60 -18.32 -0.55 7.81
N GLU A 61 -19.50 -0.65 8.40
CA GLU A 61 -20.40 -1.78 8.12
C GLU A 61 -20.79 -1.83 6.64
N SER A 62 -20.97 -3.03 6.12
CA SER A 62 -21.42 -3.31 4.74
C SER A 62 -20.46 -2.89 3.61
N LYS A 63 -19.25 -2.40 3.90
CA LYS A 63 -18.26 -2.09 2.84
C LYS A 63 -17.42 -3.32 2.52
N GLN A 64 -17.15 -3.52 1.23
CA GLN A 64 -16.19 -4.53 0.79
C GLN A 64 -14.79 -3.93 0.72
N ASN A 65 -13.81 -4.63 1.26
CA ASN A 65 -12.43 -4.21 1.31
C ASN A 65 -11.56 -5.16 0.50
N VAL A 66 -10.68 -4.63 -0.33
CA VAL A 66 -9.86 -5.42 -1.24
C VAL A 66 -8.38 -5.07 -1.08
N ILE A 67 -7.57 -6.08 -0.76
CA ILE A 67 -6.12 -6.02 -0.89
C ILE A 67 -5.77 -6.51 -2.30
N GLY A 68 -5.38 -5.59 -3.17
CA GLY A 68 -5.18 -5.82 -4.59
C GLY A 68 -3.85 -6.52 -4.93
N ASN A 69 -3.72 -6.89 -6.19
CA ASN A 69 -2.57 -7.63 -6.73
C ASN A 69 -1.26 -6.84 -6.76
N GLY A 70 -1.31 -5.52 -6.59
CA GLY A 70 -0.11 -4.67 -6.53
C GLY A 70 0.54 -4.61 -5.15
N VAL A 71 -0.15 -5.04 -4.10
CA VAL A 71 0.37 -5.08 -2.72
C VAL A 71 1.42 -6.18 -2.58
N VAL A 72 2.44 -5.94 -1.73
CA VAL A 72 3.28 -6.99 -1.17
C VAL A 72 2.84 -7.23 0.27
N LEU A 73 2.36 -8.44 0.53
CA LEU A 73 1.61 -8.81 1.72
C LEU A 73 2.48 -9.63 2.68
N ASP A 74 2.59 -9.17 3.92
CA ASP A 74 3.15 -9.95 5.02
C ASP A 74 2.01 -10.74 5.70
N PRO A 75 1.94 -12.07 5.56
CA PRO A 75 0.85 -12.88 6.11
C PRO A 75 0.77 -12.79 7.63
N ILE A 76 1.92 -12.84 8.31
CA ILE A 76 2.01 -12.79 9.77
C ILE A 76 1.57 -11.41 10.26
N GLY A 77 2.05 -10.35 9.59
CA GLY A 77 1.68 -8.98 9.91
C GLY A 77 0.19 -8.71 9.70
N LEU A 78 -0.39 -9.25 8.62
CA LEU A 78 -1.81 -9.09 8.33
C LEU A 78 -2.70 -9.81 9.35
N VAL A 79 -2.37 -11.03 9.75
CA VAL A 79 -3.15 -11.75 10.78
C VAL A 79 -3.12 -10.99 12.11
N LYS A 80 -1.95 -10.50 12.54
CA LYS A 80 -1.86 -9.69 13.76
C LYS A 80 -2.68 -8.40 13.69
N GLU A 81 -2.74 -7.77 12.51
CA GLU A 81 -3.57 -6.59 12.29
C GLU A 81 -5.06 -6.94 12.37
N ILE A 82 -5.48 -8.04 11.75
CA ILE A 82 -6.86 -8.57 11.82
C ILE A 82 -7.25 -8.85 13.27
N GLU A 83 -6.44 -9.61 14.02
CA GLU A 83 -6.68 -9.93 15.43
C GLU A 83 -6.82 -8.66 16.28
N THR A 84 -5.94 -7.68 16.07
CA THR A 84 -6.01 -6.40 16.78
C THR A 84 -7.30 -5.65 16.50
N LEU A 85 -7.79 -5.68 15.26
CA LEU A 85 -9.06 -5.04 14.87
C LEU A 85 -10.27 -5.80 15.44
N GLU A 86 -10.23 -7.14 15.42
CA GLU A 86 -11.27 -8.00 16.01
C GLU A 86 -11.38 -7.77 17.54
N ASP A 87 -10.24 -7.66 18.25
CA ASP A 87 -10.19 -7.32 19.67
C ASP A 87 -10.77 -5.92 19.96
N GLN A 88 -10.74 -5.03 18.99
CA GLN A 88 -11.37 -3.69 19.06
C GLN A 88 -12.84 -3.69 18.62
N GLY A 89 -13.41 -4.86 18.33
CA GLY A 89 -14.82 -5.04 17.96
C GLY A 89 -15.12 -4.90 16.47
N VAL A 90 -14.11 -4.87 15.59
CA VAL A 90 -14.32 -4.85 14.14
C VAL A 90 -14.60 -6.28 13.65
N THR A 91 -15.68 -6.47 12.90
CA THR A 91 -16.00 -7.76 12.30
C THR A 91 -15.28 -7.93 10.97
N ILE A 92 -14.43 -8.96 10.85
CA ILE A 92 -13.68 -9.26 9.63
C ILE A 92 -14.03 -10.66 9.14
N THR A 93 -14.57 -10.73 7.91
CA THR A 93 -15.04 -11.96 7.29
C THR A 93 -14.56 -12.05 5.83
N PRO A 94 -14.61 -13.25 5.21
CA PRO A 94 -14.27 -13.41 3.80
C PRO A 94 -15.16 -12.61 2.84
N GLU A 95 -16.33 -12.15 3.28
CA GLU A 95 -17.25 -11.35 2.49
C GLU A 95 -16.87 -9.87 2.49
N ASN A 96 -16.29 -9.36 3.58
CA ASN A 96 -15.94 -7.94 3.71
C ASN A 96 -14.45 -7.63 3.54
N LEU A 97 -13.55 -8.64 3.59
CA LEU A 97 -12.13 -8.49 3.29
C LEU A 97 -11.70 -9.54 2.27
N LEU A 98 -11.33 -9.10 1.07
CA LEU A 98 -10.81 -9.93 0.00
C LEU A 98 -9.33 -9.68 -0.21
N ILE A 99 -8.56 -10.75 -0.40
CA ILE A 99 -7.11 -10.71 -0.67
C ILE A 99 -6.87 -11.27 -2.06
N SER A 100 -6.17 -10.50 -2.91
CA SER A 100 -5.83 -10.98 -4.24
C SER A 100 -4.92 -12.22 -4.17
N ASP A 101 -5.32 -13.28 -4.86
CA ASP A 101 -4.52 -14.47 -5.12
C ASP A 101 -3.16 -14.14 -5.80
N ARG A 102 -3.08 -12.99 -6.48
CA ARG A 102 -1.90 -12.49 -7.19
C ARG A 102 -1.04 -11.52 -6.36
N ALA A 103 -1.44 -11.16 -5.14
CA ALA A 103 -0.60 -10.36 -4.27
C ALA A 103 0.69 -11.11 -3.94
N HIS A 104 1.83 -10.43 -4.06
CA HIS A 104 3.13 -11.04 -3.72
C HIS A 104 3.32 -11.07 -2.20
N VAL A 105 4.10 -12.05 -1.74
CA VAL A 105 4.24 -12.31 -0.30
C VAL A 105 5.58 -11.83 0.21
N VAL A 106 5.55 -11.14 1.34
CA VAL A 106 6.73 -10.84 2.13
C VAL A 106 6.97 -12.01 3.09
N LEU A 107 8.08 -12.70 2.92
CA LEU A 107 8.52 -13.79 3.79
C LEU A 107 9.59 -13.30 4.77
N PRO A 108 9.84 -14.01 5.88
CA PRO A 108 10.80 -13.58 6.91
C PRO A 108 12.19 -13.20 6.35
N TYR A 109 12.72 -13.96 5.40
CA TYR A 109 14.02 -13.67 4.80
C TYR A 109 14.07 -12.33 4.05
N HIS A 110 12.94 -11.81 3.56
CA HIS A 110 12.89 -10.48 2.94
C HIS A 110 13.20 -9.37 3.96
N CYS A 111 12.75 -9.51 5.21
CA CYS A 111 13.05 -8.55 6.27
C CYS A 111 14.55 -8.52 6.57
N ASP A 112 15.18 -9.68 6.63
CA ASP A 112 16.62 -9.79 6.88
C ASP A 112 17.45 -9.31 5.69
N LEU A 113 17.01 -9.59 4.46
CA LEU A 113 17.63 -9.02 3.25
C LEU A 113 17.55 -7.49 3.22
N ASP A 114 16.39 -6.91 3.60
CA ASP A 114 16.21 -5.46 3.70
C ASP A 114 17.16 -4.85 4.74
N ALA A 115 17.27 -5.47 5.91
CA ALA A 115 18.21 -5.05 6.96
C ALA A 115 19.68 -5.14 6.51
N ALA A 116 20.05 -6.27 5.87
CA ALA A 116 21.41 -6.49 5.36
C ALA A 116 21.81 -5.45 4.28
N GLN A 117 20.92 -5.21 3.33
CA GLN A 117 21.14 -4.23 2.27
C GLN A 117 21.25 -2.81 2.80
N GLU A 118 20.38 -2.43 3.74
CA GLU A 118 20.42 -1.09 4.36
C GLU A 118 21.71 -0.88 5.15
N GLN A 119 22.17 -1.89 5.89
CA GLN A 119 23.45 -1.86 6.59
C GLN A 119 24.64 -1.75 5.63
N ALA A 120 24.62 -2.50 4.53
CA ALA A 120 25.69 -2.49 3.53
C ALA A 120 25.84 -1.14 2.81
N ARG A 121 24.75 -0.38 2.67
CA ARG A 121 24.77 0.96 2.08
C ARG A 121 25.53 1.98 2.93
N GLY A 122 25.69 1.78 4.23
CA GLY A 122 26.39 2.66 5.13
C GLY A 122 25.91 4.12 5.03
N LYS A 123 26.78 5.04 4.59
CA LYS A 123 26.45 6.47 4.41
C LYS A 123 25.39 6.74 3.33
N PHE A 124 25.14 5.80 2.45
CA PHE A 124 24.13 5.87 1.40
C PHE A 124 22.82 5.18 1.80
N SER A 125 22.62 4.89 3.08
CA SER A 125 21.38 4.29 3.58
C SER A 125 20.18 5.17 3.22
N ILE A 126 19.10 4.53 2.76
CA ILE A 126 17.87 5.22 2.33
C ILE A 126 16.84 5.34 3.45
N GLY A 127 17.03 4.65 4.58
CA GLY A 127 16.17 4.70 5.74
C GLY A 127 14.93 3.80 5.55
N THR A 128 15.14 2.55 5.12
CA THR A 128 14.07 1.56 4.96
C THR A 128 13.40 1.24 6.30
N THR A 129 12.17 0.77 6.24
CA THR A 129 11.43 0.29 7.44
C THR A 129 11.88 -1.08 7.90
N ARG A 130 12.76 -1.76 7.17
CA ARG A 130 13.24 -3.13 7.39
C ARG A 130 12.12 -4.16 7.46
N ARG A 131 11.03 -3.91 6.74
CA ARG A 131 9.87 -4.80 6.64
C ARG A 131 9.86 -5.66 5.37
N GLY A 132 10.99 -5.75 4.69
CA GLY A 132 11.15 -6.61 3.51
C GLY A 132 10.44 -6.14 2.24
N ILE A 133 9.91 -4.92 2.23
CA ILE A 133 9.10 -4.40 1.12
C ILE A 133 9.93 -4.29 -0.16
N GLY A 134 11.13 -3.69 -0.07
CA GLY A 134 12.05 -3.56 -1.21
C GLY A 134 12.44 -4.91 -1.82
N PRO A 135 12.96 -5.85 -1.03
CA PRO A 135 13.27 -7.21 -1.51
C PRO A 135 12.07 -7.93 -2.15
N ALA A 136 10.87 -7.86 -1.54
CA ALA A 136 9.67 -8.49 -2.11
C ALA A 136 9.26 -7.89 -3.47
N TYR A 137 9.35 -6.56 -3.63
CA TYR A 137 9.13 -5.92 -4.95
C TYR A 137 10.25 -6.24 -5.94
N SER A 138 11.49 -6.40 -5.49
CA SER A 138 12.59 -6.89 -6.34
C SER A 138 12.30 -8.27 -6.87
N ASP A 139 11.88 -9.19 -6.01
CA ASP A 139 11.50 -10.55 -6.40
C ASP A 139 10.31 -10.56 -7.36
N LYS A 140 9.32 -9.70 -7.14
CA LYS A 140 8.21 -9.49 -8.08
C LYS A 140 8.72 -9.06 -9.47
N ALA A 141 9.63 -8.07 -9.53
CA ALA A 141 10.16 -7.54 -10.79
C ALA A 141 11.05 -8.55 -11.53
N THR A 142 11.84 -9.34 -10.80
CA THR A 142 12.66 -10.41 -11.35
C THR A 142 11.87 -11.69 -11.64
N ARG A 143 10.58 -11.73 -11.29
CA ARG A 143 9.67 -12.89 -11.46
C ARG A 143 10.06 -14.10 -10.60
N ASN A 144 10.66 -13.82 -9.47
CA ASN A 144 11.08 -14.78 -8.46
C ASN A 144 10.15 -14.81 -7.25
N GLY A 145 9.28 -13.79 -7.11
CA GLY A 145 8.39 -13.63 -5.96
C GLY A 145 7.26 -14.65 -5.92
N LEU A 146 6.93 -15.10 -4.74
CA LEU A 146 5.77 -15.95 -4.48
C LEU A 146 4.52 -15.10 -4.35
N ARG A 147 3.41 -15.63 -4.85
CA ARG A 147 2.07 -15.04 -4.72
C ARG A 147 1.26 -15.77 -3.65
N MET A 148 0.19 -15.16 -3.21
CA MET A 148 -0.74 -15.82 -2.27
C MET A 148 -1.26 -17.15 -2.83
N ALA A 149 -1.58 -17.22 -4.13
CA ALA A 149 -2.00 -18.46 -4.78
C ALA A 149 -0.97 -19.60 -4.66
N ASP A 150 0.31 -19.29 -4.78
CA ASP A 150 1.39 -20.29 -4.70
C ASP A 150 1.49 -20.89 -3.29
N LEU A 151 1.26 -20.07 -2.25
CA LEU A 151 1.31 -20.51 -0.86
C LEU A 151 0.09 -21.33 -0.43
N LEU A 152 -1.01 -21.28 -1.18
CA LEU A 152 -2.18 -22.13 -0.90
C LEU A 152 -1.97 -23.60 -1.30
N ASN A 153 -0.92 -23.89 -2.05
CA ASN A 153 -0.47 -25.26 -2.36
C ASN A 153 0.82 -25.56 -1.57
N PRO A 154 0.74 -26.37 -0.49
CA PRO A 154 1.87 -26.59 0.42
C PRO A 154 3.11 -27.21 -0.26
N GLU A 155 2.92 -28.12 -1.23
CA GLU A 155 4.04 -28.75 -1.95
C GLU A 155 4.74 -27.72 -2.83
N LEU A 156 4.00 -26.98 -3.64
CA LEU A 156 4.53 -25.92 -4.49
C LEU A 156 5.21 -24.82 -3.64
N ALA A 157 4.59 -24.41 -2.53
CA ALA A 157 5.17 -23.43 -1.61
C ALA A 157 6.53 -23.88 -1.09
N ARG A 158 6.65 -25.15 -0.67
CA ARG A 158 7.91 -25.73 -0.17
C ARG A 158 9.00 -25.66 -1.22
N ASP A 159 8.72 -26.09 -2.45
CA ASP A 159 9.68 -26.12 -3.54
C ASP A 159 10.15 -24.70 -3.91
N LEU A 160 9.20 -23.78 -4.07
CA LEU A 160 9.50 -22.39 -4.41
C LEU A 160 10.29 -21.68 -3.30
N ILE A 161 9.92 -21.84 -2.03
CA ILE A 161 10.65 -21.26 -0.90
C ILE A 161 12.06 -21.83 -0.82
N SER A 162 12.24 -23.15 -1.02
CA SER A 162 13.57 -23.78 -1.00
C SER A 162 14.49 -23.15 -2.04
N VAL A 163 14.02 -23.01 -3.28
CA VAL A 163 14.81 -22.40 -4.37
C VAL A 163 15.15 -20.94 -4.06
N ARG A 164 14.20 -20.17 -3.50
CA ARG A 164 14.43 -18.74 -3.16
C ARG A 164 15.42 -18.58 -2.01
N LEU A 165 15.39 -19.51 -1.04
CA LEU A 165 16.30 -19.46 0.10
C LEU A 165 17.75 -19.74 -0.27
N GLU A 166 18.05 -20.42 -1.37
CA GLU A 166 19.43 -20.60 -1.84
C GLU A 166 20.08 -19.22 -2.10
N ASP A 167 19.45 -18.37 -2.92
CA ASP A 167 19.96 -17.05 -3.27
C ASP A 167 19.91 -16.08 -2.08
N ALA A 168 18.81 -16.10 -1.30
CA ALA A 168 18.67 -15.28 -0.12
C ALA A 168 19.74 -15.59 0.92
N ASN A 169 19.96 -16.86 1.23
CA ASN A 169 20.95 -17.32 2.20
C ASN A 169 22.39 -17.02 1.75
N PHE A 170 22.67 -17.12 0.45
CA PHE A 170 23.97 -16.69 -0.09
C PHE A 170 24.22 -15.21 0.22
N THR A 171 23.21 -14.37 -0.03
CA THR A 171 23.28 -12.93 0.25
C THR A 171 23.42 -12.65 1.75
N LEU A 172 22.59 -13.28 2.58
CA LEU A 172 22.63 -13.13 4.03
C LEU A 172 23.98 -13.50 4.63
N LYS A 173 24.53 -14.65 4.23
CA LYS A 173 25.89 -15.10 4.66
C LYS A 173 26.97 -14.09 4.29
N ARG A 174 26.91 -13.52 3.07
CA ARG A 174 27.85 -12.48 2.63
C ARG A 174 27.84 -11.26 3.55
N HIS A 175 26.68 -10.95 4.17
CA HIS A 175 26.50 -9.86 5.12
C HIS A 175 26.66 -10.29 6.59
N GLY A 176 27.12 -11.53 6.86
CA GLY A 176 27.31 -12.04 8.22
C GLY A 176 26.01 -12.34 8.97
N MET A 177 24.88 -12.49 8.26
CA MET A 177 23.58 -12.79 8.84
C MET A 177 23.29 -14.30 8.81
N THR A 178 22.37 -14.72 9.68
CA THR A 178 21.93 -16.11 9.80
C THR A 178 21.13 -16.53 8.56
N SER A 179 21.35 -17.78 8.12
CA SER A 179 20.57 -18.39 7.04
C SER A 179 19.21 -18.88 7.55
N HIS A 180 18.23 -18.90 6.65
CA HIS A 180 16.92 -19.49 6.88
C HIS A 180 16.86 -20.93 6.39
N GLU A 181 16.11 -21.76 7.09
CA GLU A 181 15.77 -23.12 6.67
C GLU A 181 14.35 -23.14 6.12
N THR A 182 14.12 -23.89 5.03
CA THR A 182 12.81 -23.96 4.37
C THR A 182 11.68 -24.36 5.32
N ALA A 183 11.91 -25.37 6.15
CA ALA A 183 10.91 -25.83 7.11
C ALA A 183 10.54 -24.72 8.10
N VAL A 184 11.53 -24.01 8.64
CA VAL A 184 11.31 -22.93 9.62
C VAL A 184 10.52 -21.78 9.00
N VAL A 185 10.79 -21.42 7.76
CA VAL A 185 10.03 -20.37 7.06
C VAL A 185 8.59 -20.80 6.85
N ILE A 186 8.34 -22.03 6.41
CA ILE A 186 7.00 -22.58 6.22
C ILE A 186 6.23 -22.61 7.54
N ASP A 187 6.81 -23.21 8.59
CA ASP A 187 6.19 -23.31 9.89
C ASP A 187 5.80 -21.94 10.47
N SER A 188 6.62 -20.90 10.18
CA SER A 188 6.36 -19.54 10.66
C SER A 188 5.14 -18.88 10.02
N ILE A 189 4.73 -19.29 8.82
CA ILE A 189 3.62 -18.68 8.07
C ILE A 189 2.37 -19.58 8.02
N GLU A 190 2.47 -20.86 8.35
CA GLU A 190 1.39 -21.86 8.17
C GLU A 190 0.09 -21.42 8.86
N GLY A 191 0.16 -21.08 10.16
CA GLY A 191 -1.01 -20.62 10.89
C GLY A 191 -1.63 -19.33 10.32
N ALA A 192 -0.78 -18.43 9.80
CA ALA A 192 -1.27 -17.23 9.15
C ALA A 192 -1.95 -17.55 7.81
N LEU A 193 -1.39 -18.48 7.04
CA LEU A 193 -2.00 -18.91 5.76
C LEU A 193 -3.37 -19.57 5.98
N ASP A 194 -3.51 -20.41 7.01
CA ASP A 194 -4.78 -21.05 7.33
C ASP A 194 -5.86 -20.03 7.68
N ARG A 195 -5.50 -18.99 8.46
CA ARG A 195 -6.41 -17.88 8.80
C ARG A 195 -6.81 -17.07 7.57
N LEU A 196 -5.89 -16.82 6.64
CA LEU A 196 -6.10 -15.97 5.47
C LEU A 196 -6.71 -16.70 4.27
N ARG A 197 -6.59 -18.03 4.20
CA ARG A 197 -7.08 -18.85 3.09
C ARG A 197 -8.52 -18.55 2.65
N PRO A 198 -9.51 -18.38 3.56
CA PRO A 198 -10.89 -18.07 3.18
C PRO A 198 -11.02 -16.70 2.49
N HIS A 199 -10.12 -15.77 2.75
CA HIS A 199 -10.13 -14.41 2.20
C HIS A 199 -9.48 -14.33 0.81
N VAL A 200 -8.67 -15.34 0.41
CA VAL A 200 -7.90 -15.30 -0.84
C VAL A 200 -8.78 -15.68 -2.03
N THR A 201 -8.84 -14.77 -3.00
CA THR A 201 -9.63 -14.96 -4.22
C THR A 201 -9.02 -14.18 -5.40
N ASN A 202 -9.50 -14.46 -6.62
CA ASN A 202 -9.19 -13.62 -7.78
C ASN A 202 -10.00 -12.32 -7.71
N THR A 203 -9.41 -11.27 -7.18
CA THR A 203 -10.08 -9.98 -6.96
C THR A 203 -10.35 -9.19 -8.25
N ILE A 204 -9.68 -9.51 -9.37
CA ILE A 204 -9.83 -8.76 -10.62
C ILE A 204 -11.26 -8.88 -11.18
N PRO A 205 -11.84 -10.07 -11.40
CA PRO A 205 -13.24 -10.18 -11.82
C PRO A 205 -14.19 -9.48 -10.87
N THR A 206 -14.03 -9.64 -9.56
CA THR A 206 -14.88 -9.00 -8.54
C THR A 206 -14.90 -7.48 -8.68
N LEU A 207 -13.73 -6.85 -8.87
CA LEU A 207 -13.65 -5.40 -9.07
C LEU A 207 -14.22 -4.96 -10.42
N HIS A 208 -14.06 -5.77 -11.48
CA HIS A 208 -14.68 -5.51 -12.79
C HIS A 208 -16.20 -5.62 -12.75
N GLU A 209 -16.74 -6.57 -12.00
CA GLU A 209 -18.19 -6.71 -11.76
C GLU A 209 -18.70 -5.51 -10.99
N ALA A 210 -18.05 -5.14 -9.86
CA ALA A 210 -18.42 -3.97 -9.10
C ALA A 210 -18.45 -2.68 -9.96
N TRP A 211 -17.45 -2.49 -10.82
CA TRP A 211 -17.41 -1.36 -11.76
C TRP A 211 -18.57 -1.40 -12.77
N ARG A 212 -18.84 -2.55 -13.39
CA ARG A 212 -19.94 -2.72 -14.38
C ARG A 212 -21.31 -2.52 -13.76
N ASP A 213 -21.47 -2.93 -12.50
CA ASP A 213 -22.71 -2.77 -11.73
C ASP A 213 -22.89 -1.33 -11.22
N GLY A 214 -21.99 -0.42 -11.56
CA GLY A 214 -22.05 0.99 -11.16
C GLY A 214 -21.76 1.24 -9.69
N LYS A 215 -21.16 0.29 -8.98
CA LYS A 215 -20.73 0.46 -7.59
C LYS A 215 -19.67 1.54 -7.48
N SER A 216 -19.64 2.22 -6.34
CA SER A 216 -18.67 3.26 -6.02
C SER A 216 -17.41 2.63 -5.40
N ILE A 217 -16.24 2.88 -6.00
CA ILE A 217 -14.96 2.31 -5.57
C ILE A 217 -14.02 3.42 -5.15
N VAL A 218 -13.49 3.33 -3.92
CA VAL A 218 -12.43 4.23 -3.43
C VAL A 218 -11.10 3.47 -3.41
N PHE A 219 -10.09 4.02 -4.08
CA PHE A 219 -8.73 3.48 -4.06
C PHE A 219 -7.90 4.25 -3.05
N GLU A 220 -7.48 3.56 -2.01
CA GLU A 220 -6.66 4.10 -0.94
C GLU A 220 -5.18 4.02 -1.31
N GLY A 221 -4.58 5.16 -1.68
CA GLY A 221 -3.14 5.24 -1.96
C GLY A 221 -2.31 5.11 -0.69
N ALA A 222 -1.25 4.30 -0.74
CA ALA A 222 -0.23 4.24 0.29
C ALA A 222 0.94 5.17 -0.06
N GLN A 223 1.67 5.65 0.94
CA GLN A 223 2.79 6.62 0.80
C GLN A 223 2.35 7.92 0.09
N GLY A 224 3.21 8.51 -0.73
CA GLY A 224 2.93 9.72 -1.49
C GLY A 224 3.81 9.83 -2.73
N THR A 225 3.47 10.73 -3.63
CA THR A 225 4.07 10.85 -4.98
C THR A 225 5.58 11.05 -4.95
N PHE A 226 6.12 11.75 -3.95
CA PHE A 226 7.58 11.92 -3.82
C PHE A 226 8.31 10.63 -3.40
N LEU A 227 7.59 9.61 -2.98
CA LEU A 227 8.12 8.28 -2.70
C LEU A 227 7.89 7.28 -3.85
N ASP A 228 7.29 7.70 -4.98
CA ASP A 228 7.08 6.83 -6.13
C ASP A 228 8.41 6.36 -6.72
N ILE A 229 8.49 5.07 -7.11
CA ILE A 229 9.73 4.47 -7.61
C ILE A 229 10.23 5.12 -8.91
N ASP A 230 9.31 5.52 -9.80
CA ASP A 230 9.64 6.08 -11.09
C ASP A 230 9.67 7.61 -11.07
N PHE A 231 8.80 8.22 -10.27
CA PHE A 231 8.52 9.64 -10.31
C PHE A 231 9.08 10.42 -9.10
N GLY A 232 9.41 9.71 -8.03
CA GLY A 232 9.79 10.30 -6.75
C GLY A 232 11.24 10.80 -6.66
N THR A 233 11.65 11.10 -5.42
CA THR A 233 12.97 11.65 -5.08
C THR A 233 14.02 10.54 -4.96
N TYR A 234 14.23 9.78 -6.04
CA TYR A 234 15.18 8.66 -6.09
C TYR A 234 16.57 9.08 -5.59
N PRO A 235 17.28 8.27 -4.78
CA PRO A 235 16.94 6.91 -4.35
C PRO A 235 16.07 6.83 -3.06
N PHE A 236 15.62 7.95 -2.52
CA PHE A 236 14.83 8.04 -1.28
C PHE A 236 13.33 7.85 -1.58
N VAL A 237 13.00 6.68 -2.11
CA VAL A 237 11.66 6.29 -2.58
C VAL A 237 11.24 4.95 -2.00
N THR A 238 9.94 4.61 -2.11
CA THR A 238 9.46 3.24 -1.90
C THR A 238 9.66 2.41 -3.18
N SER A 239 9.50 1.10 -3.10
CA SER A 239 9.65 0.20 -4.25
C SER A 239 8.34 -0.01 -5.03
N SER A 240 7.35 0.85 -4.84
CA SER A 240 6.05 0.76 -5.52
C SER A 240 5.68 2.07 -6.22
N ASN A 241 4.73 1.97 -7.18
CA ASN A 241 4.14 3.13 -7.81
C ASN A 241 3.02 3.69 -6.94
N THR A 242 3.21 4.90 -6.41
CA THR A 242 2.32 5.57 -5.48
C THR A 242 1.34 6.53 -6.16
N THR A 243 1.46 6.66 -7.48
CA THR A 243 0.58 7.50 -8.31
C THR A 243 -0.68 6.75 -8.73
N SER A 244 -1.62 7.44 -9.38
CA SER A 244 -2.88 6.85 -9.83
C SER A 244 -2.71 5.67 -10.80
N GLY A 245 -1.65 5.67 -11.60
CA GLY A 245 -1.31 4.52 -12.44
C GLY A 245 -1.06 3.24 -11.65
N GLY A 246 -0.41 3.37 -10.47
CA GLY A 246 -0.19 2.26 -9.54
C GLY A 246 -1.48 1.66 -8.97
N ALA A 247 -2.51 2.49 -8.73
CA ALA A 247 -3.81 2.00 -8.29
C ALA A 247 -4.50 1.17 -9.38
N CYS A 248 -4.43 1.59 -10.64
CA CYS A 248 -4.99 0.84 -11.77
C CYS A 248 -4.29 -0.51 -11.95
N THR A 249 -2.96 -0.53 -12.05
CA THR A 249 -2.21 -1.79 -12.23
C THR A 249 -2.33 -2.70 -11.02
N GLY A 250 -2.37 -2.12 -9.82
CA GLY A 250 -2.43 -2.86 -8.56
C GLY A 250 -3.81 -3.41 -8.19
N SER A 251 -4.88 -2.96 -8.84
CA SER A 251 -6.23 -3.49 -8.71
C SER A 251 -6.66 -4.35 -9.90
N GLY A 252 -6.00 -4.15 -11.06
CA GLY A 252 -6.39 -4.78 -12.33
C GLY A 252 -7.54 -4.07 -13.05
N LEU A 253 -7.99 -2.90 -12.55
CA LEU A 253 -8.96 -2.08 -13.27
C LEU A 253 -8.27 -1.17 -14.30
N PRO A 254 -8.87 -0.99 -15.49
CA PRO A 254 -8.29 -0.12 -16.51
C PRO A 254 -8.42 1.36 -16.11
N PRO A 255 -7.55 2.26 -16.62
CA PRO A 255 -7.64 3.69 -16.32
C PRO A 255 -8.99 4.34 -16.65
N ILE A 256 -9.70 3.82 -17.65
CA ILE A 256 -11.05 4.28 -18.04
C ILE A 256 -12.11 4.03 -16.96
N ALA A 257 -11.83 3.13 -16.01
CA ALA A 257 -12.71 2.87 -14.88
C ALA A 257 -12.62 3.94 -13.79
N ILE A 258 -11.69 4.90 -13.91
CA ILE A 258 -11.45 5.93 -12.89
C ILE A 258 -12.14 7.21 -13.30
N ASP A 259 -13.09 7.66 -12.46
CA ASP A 259 -13.84 8.89 -12.69
C ASP A 259 -13.11 10.11 -12.13
N ARG A 260 -12.38 9.94 -11.01
CA ARG A 260 -11.74 11.05 -10.29
C ARG A 260 -10.45 10.63 -9.60
N VAL A 261 -9.46 11.53 -9.60
CA VAL A 261 -8.24 11.41 -8.80
C VAL A 261 -8.15 12.60 -7.85
N ILE A 262 -8.00 12.33 -6.56
CA ILE A 262 -7.82 13.33 -5.51
C ILE A 262 -6.37 13.25 -5.02
N GLY A 263 -5.65 14.36 -5.14
CA GLY A 263 -4.33 14.54 -4.54
C GLY A 263 -4.44 15.25 -3.20
N VAL A 264 -3.87 14.67 -2.15
CA VAL A 264 -3.86 15.23 -0.79
C VAL A 264 -2.47 15.73 -0.47
N CYS A 265 -2.38 16.99 -0.01
CA CYS A 265 -1.13 17.55 0.50
C CYS A 265 -1.35 18.30 1.82
N LYS A 266 -0.31 18.35 2.66
CA LYS A 266 -0.26 19.26 3.81
C LYS A 266 0.28 20.62 3.37
N ALA A 267 -0.31 21.69 3.88
CA ALA A 267 0.18 23.06 3.66
C ALA A 267 1.57 23.28 4.30
N ILE A 268 1.89 22.54 5.38
CA ILE A 268 3.21 22.54 6.04
C ILE A 268 3.88 21.20 5.74
N PRO A 269 5.07 21.18 5.12
CA PRO A 269 5.76 19.93 4.83
C PRO A 269 6.06 19.14 6.12
N PRO A 270 5.89 17.81 6.12
CA PRO A 270 6.26 16.97 7.26
C PRO A 270 7.77 17.03 7.51
N GLY A 271 8.16 17.25 8.77
CA GLY A 271 9.56 17.37 9.19
C GLY A 271 10.39 16.08 9.16
N SER A 272 9.78 14.93 8.80
CA SER A 272 10.35 13.60 9.03
C SER A 272 11.06 12.93 7.84
N ALA A 273 10.99 13.48 6.62
CA ALA A 273 11.66 12.86 5.48
C ALA A 273 13.14 13.26 5.41
N LYS A 274 14.04 12.28 5.26
CA LYS A 274 15.50 12.48 5.15
C LYS A 274 15.98 13.11 3.83
N ALA A 275 15.06 13.52 2.94
CA ALA A 275 15.46 14.18 1.70
C ALA A 275 16.15 15.54 1.95
N PRO A 276 17.22 15.88 1.21
CA PRO A 276 17.93 17.16 1.35
C PRO A 276 16.97 18.35 1.16
N THR A 277 17.09 19.36 2.00
CA THR A 277 16.19 20.53 2.05
C THR A 277 16.08 21.26 0.71
N SER A 278 17.15 21.29 -0.09
CA SER A 278 17.20 21.89 -1.43
C SER A 278 16.37 21.13 -2.48
N GLN A 279 16.28 19.80 -2.37
CA GLN A 279 15.44 18.99 -3.26
C GLN A 279 13.96 19.09 -2.87
N ARG A 280 13.64 19.20 -1.57
CA ARG A 280 12.26 19.35 -1.08
C ARG A 280 11.58 20.59 -1.66
N THR A 281 12.26 21.73 -1.68
CA THR A 281 11.66 22.99 -2.13
C THR A 281 11.47 23.04 -3.65
N ARG A 282 12.43 22.55 -4.43
CA ARG A 282 12.34 22.54 -5.90
C ARG A 282 11.29 21.55 -6.42
N SER A 283 11.25 20.31 -5.86
CA SER A 283 10.25 19.30 -6.26
C SER A 283 8.83 19.73 -5.91
N PHE A 284 8.63 20.38 -4.76
CA PHE A 284 7.32 20.91 -4.37
C PHE A 284 6.78 21.94 -5.35
N GLN A 285 7.61 22.93 -5.74
CA GLN A 285 7.22 23.94 -6.73
C GLN A 285 6.93 23.33 -8.11
N THR A 286 7.75 22.40 -8.58
CA THR A 286 7.60 21.79 -9.91
C THR A 286 6.32 20.95 -10.00
N ILE A 287 6.00 20.16 -8.98
CA ILE A 287 4.82 19.28 -8.99
C ILE A 287 3.53 20.08 -8.77
N CYS A 288 3.53 21.05 -7.85
CA CYS A 288 2.38 21.93 -7.69
C CYS A 288 2.07 22.69 -9.00
N THR A 289 3.09 23.13 -9.75
CA THR A 289 2.88 23.85 -11.01
C THR A 289 2.46 22.92 -12.17
N ALA A 290 2.95 21.67 -12.19
CA ALA A 290 2.65 20.72 -13.26
C ALA A 290 1.26 20.06 -13.14
N TRP A 291 0.72 19.93 -11.90
CA TRP A 291 -0.54 19.24 -11.62
C TRP A 291 -1.69 20.19 -11.25
N VAL A 292 -1.40 21.44 -10.95
CA VAL A 292 -2.35 22.44 -10.45
C VAL A 292 -2.58 23.51 -11.49
N GLY A 293 -3.10 23.13 -12.64
CA GLY A 293 -3.46 24.09 -13.69
C GLY A 293 -4.55 25.09 -13.31
N ASN A 294 -5.37 24.86 -12.29
CA ASN A 294 -6.34 25.80 -11.73
C ASN A 294 -6.61 25.46 -10.26
N LEU A 295 -6.15 26.32 -9.37
CA LEU A 295 -6.47 26.32 -7.93
C LEU A 295 -7.76 27.12 -7.69
N GLU A 296 -8.86 26.47 -7.41
CA GLU A 296 -9.94 27.09 -6.65
C GLU A 296 -9.68 26.87 -5.16
N GLN A 297 -9.49 27.97 -4.42
CA GLN A 297 -9.38 27.92 -2.95
C GLN A 297 -10.77 27.71 -2.35
N PRO A 298 -10.98 26.73 -1.45
CA PRO A 298 -12.17 26.70 -0.63
C PRO A 298 -12.12 27.91 0.33
N GLN A 299 -13.16 28.73 0.32
CA GLN A 299 -13.38 29.75 1.33
C GLN A 299 -13.90 29.07 2.60
N ASP A 300 -13.25 29.43 3.73
CA ASP A 300 -13.67 29.30 5.12
C ASP A 300 -13.89 27.91 5.74
N GLU A 301 -12.93 27.56 6.64
CA GLU A 301 -13.30 27.17 7.99
C GLU A 301 -12.11 27.34 8.94
N LYS A 302 -12.27 28.27 9.86
CA LYS A 302 -11.39 28.47 11.00
C LYS A 302 -11.89 27.58 12.12
N ASP A 303 -11.25 26.46 12.38
CA ASP A 303 -11.23 25.87 13.71
C ASP A 303 -9.89 25.15 13.97
N GLY A 304 -9.28 25.56 15.04
CA GLY A 304 -7.90 25.40 15.43
C GLY A 304 -7.41 23.96 15.67
N VAL A 305 -6.90 23.31 14.65
CA VAL A 305 -5.82 22.31 14.76
C VAL A 305 -4.91 22.49 13.54
N GLY A 306 -3.68 22.93 13.75
CA GLY A 306 -2.77 23.41 12.76
C GLY A 306 -2.42 22.40 11.65
N GLY A 307 -2.89 22.66 10.46
CA GLY A 307 -2.47 22.00 9.22
C GLY A 307 -3.57 22.06 8.17
N TRP A 308 -3.42 22.93 7.18
CA TRP A 308 -4.32 22.98 6.02
C TRP A 308 -4.14 21.73 5.16
N ILE A 309 -5.23 21.03 4.89
CA ILE A 309 -5.29 19.95 3.89
C ILE A 309 -5.88 20.58 2.62
N ALA A 310 -5.12 20.63 1.54
CA ALA A 310 -5.64 21.01 0.24
C ALA A 310 -5.94 19.73 -0.55
N CYS A 311 -7.18 19.57 -0.99
CA CYS A 311 -7.60 18.51 -1.89
C CYS A 311 -7.67 19.08 -3.31
N PHE A 312 -6.99 18.43 -4.24
CA PHE A 312 -7.02 18.78 -5.67
C PHE A 312 -7.71 17.66 -6.43
N SER A 313 -8.75 17.98 -7.19
CA SER A 313 -9.39 17.04 -8.11
C SER A 313 -9.02 17.39 -9.54
N ALA A 314 -8.44 16.46 -10.30
CA ALA A 314 -8.32 16.55 -11.73
C ALA A 314 -9.43 15.70 -12.35
N LEU A 315 -10.37 16.33 -13.03
CA LEU A 315 -11.30 15.66 -13.93
C LEU A 315 -10.59 15.45 -15.27
N PRO A 316 -10.62 14.27 -15.89
CA PRO A 316 -10.21 14.13 -17.26
C PRO A 316 -11.24 14.85 -18.13
N GLN A 317 -10.91 16.06 -18.63
CA GLN A 317 -11.67 16.68 -19.71
C GLN A 317 -11.29 15.98 -21.02
N TRP A 318 -11.98 14.90 -21.31
CA TRP A 318 -12.04 14.38 -22.68
C TRP A 318 -13.20 15.07 -23.38
N SER A 319 -12.93 16.23 -23.98
CA SER A 319 -13.83 16.77 -25.00
C SER A 319 -13.60 15.92 -26.25
N MET A 320 -14.58 15.08 -26.59
CA MET A 320 -14.66 14.57 -27.95
C MET A 320 -15.01 15.74 -28.87
N GLY A 321 -14.07 16.15 -29.71
CA GLY A 321 -14.29 16.93 -30.93
C GLY A 321 -14.64 15.99 -32.05
#